data_7240271b898a69edb0b2d8171981aa13
#
_entry.id   7240271b898a69edb0b2d8171981aa13
#
_cell.length_a   1.000
_cell.length_b   1.000
_cell.length_c   1.000
_cell.angle_alpha   90.00
_cell.angle_beta   90.00
_cell.angle_gamma   90.00
#
_symmetry.space_group_name_H-M   'P 1'
#
loop_
_entity.id
_entity.type
_entity.pdbx_description
1 polymer ?
#
loop_
_entity_poly.entity_id
_entity_poly.type
_entity_poly.pdbx_seq_one_letter_code
_entity_poly.pdbx_strand_id
1 'polypeptide(L)'
;MPGGRERLRDENQEDDGADRPRGLRVADVHRRVEEALHRLEDRRGDGVRLDERHLPYHDRPMADDAMTLTPVDRAEVTIVMDNFVDILLAPAEGVSRHVQDDLGGRRQLVAEHGFSALVTVEHDGHRSNVLYDAGLTPDGLARNLDVLEIGVKDLRAIVISHGHADHHGGLEGLFARHGRLRLPLVIHPEAWRERKVVLPTGAEVRLPPPSRADLEAEGVDVVEERGQTLLVDDTVLVSGQVERTTDFERGFPIHFARAGEDWEPDPMIWDDQNVIVNVKDRGLVIVSGCSHAGAINVLRNAQRLTREARIAGFIGGCHLTGGIFEPIIEPTVEAFARAGVGRVVPAHCSGWRATHLLAARMPAAFVQPSVGTVVSF
;
A
#
# COMPACT_ATOMS: atom_id res chain seq x y z
N MET A 1 -32.64 39.00 46.79
CA MET A 1 -31.89 38.90 48.05
C MET A 1 -30.75 37.94 47.84
N PRO A 2 -29.50 38.26 48.34
CA PRO A 2 -28.27 38.24 47.55
C PRO A 2 -27.50 36.95 47.81
N GLY A 3 -26.74 36.40 46.84
CA GLY A 3 -25.40 36.93 46.58
C GLY A 3 -24.36 36.05 47.29
N GLY A 4 -23.69 35.17 46.59
CA GLY A 4 -22.52 34.44 47.05
C GLY A 4 -21.62 34.09 45.87
N ARG A 5 -20.68 35.01 45.59
CA ARG A 5 -19.53 34.71 44.73
C ARG A 5 -18.45 34.10 45.58
N GLU A 6 -18.17 32.82 45.41
CA GLU A 6 -16.95 32.20 45.91
C GLU A 6 -15.81 32.37 44.89
N ARG A 7 -14.73 32.99 45.37
CA ARG A 7 -13.49 33.15 44.62
C ARG A 7 -12.68 31.86 44.79
N LEU A 8 -12.36 31.21 43.71
CA LEU A 8 -11.33 30.16 43.65
C LEU A 8 -9.97 30.82 43.76
N ARG A 9 -9.22 30.37 44.75
CA ARG A 9 -7.84 30.77 45.02
C ARG A 9 -6.93 30.01 44.05
N ASP A 10 -6.03 30.74 43.39
CA ASP A 10 -4.84 30.21 42.72
C ASP A 10 -3.89 29.59 43.75
N GLU A 11 -3.69 28.29 43.69
CA GLU A 11 -2.57 27.61 44.29
C GLU A 11 -1.53 27.31 43.19
N ASN A 12 -0.50 28.14 43.14
CA ASN A 12 0.76 27.88 42.47
C ASN A 12 1.43 26.67 43.18
N GLN A 13 1.47 25.51 42.50
CA GLN A 13 2.43 24.45 42.84
C GLN A 13 3.64 24.61 41.94
N GLU A 14 4.79 24.84 42.58
CA GLU A 14 6.12 24.79 42.01
C GLU A 14 6.36 23.38 41.43
N ASP A 15 6.63 23.31 40.14
CA ASP A 15 6.94 22.06 39.40
C ASP A 15 8.43 21.77 39.56
N ASP A 16 8.72 20.74 40.35
CA ASP A 16 10.06 20.19 40.59
C ASP A 16 10.62 19.64 39.25
N GLY A 17 11.76 20.23 38.85
CA GLY A 17 12.44 19.90 37.59
C GLY A 17 13.00 18.48 37.53
N ALA A 18 12.17 17.55 37.07
CA ALA A 18 12.61 16.25 36.61
C ALA A 18 13.08 16.35 35.17
N ASP A 19 14.32 16.01 34.93
CA ASP A 19 15.05 15.98 33.65
C ASP A 19 14.32 15.10 32.64
N ARG A 20 13.45 15.70 31.82
CA ARG A 20 12.83 15.02 30.69
C ARG A 20 13.88 14.88 29.59
N PRO A 21 14.08 13.68 29.00
CA PRO A 21 15.03 13.51 27.93
C PRO A 21 14.65 14.46 26.77
N ARG A 22 15.62 15.31 26.40
CA ARG A 22 15.45 16.30 25.32
C ARG A 22 15.12 15.57 24.02
N GLY A 23 13.86 15.63 23.60
CA GLY A 23 13.43 15.11 22.31
C GLY A 23 14.33 15.64 21.17
N LEU A 24 14.68 14.79 20.21
CA LEU A 24 15.43 15.20 19.03
C LEU A 24 14.72 16.39 18.38
N ARG A 25 15.46 17.49 18.15
CA ARG A 25 14.89 18.65 17.46
C ARG A 25 14.58 18.26 16.01
N VAL A 26 13.51 18.79 15.46
CA VAL A 26 13.10 18.56 14.04
C VAL A 26 14.29 18.78 13.08
N ALA A 27 15.13 19.79 13.34
CA ALA A 27 16.35 20.05 12.58
C ALA A 27 17.38 18.90 12.65
N ASP A 28 17.46 18.17 13.78
CA ASP A 28 18.37 17.05 13.94
C ASP A 28 17.85 15.79 13.22
N VAL A 29 16.53 15.63 13.12
CA VAL A 29 15.89 14.57 12.33
C VAL A 29 16.10 14.84 10.84
N HIS A 30 15.83 16.06 10.36
CA HIS A 30 16.09 16.45 8.97
C HIS A 30 17.56 16.25 8.59
N ARG A 31 18.49 16.71 9.42
CA ARG A 31 19.92 16.54 9.17
C ARG A 31 20.33 15.06 9.11
N ARG A 32 19.84 14.20 10.01
CA ARG A 32 20.14 12.76 9.99
C ARG A 32 19.58 12.07 8.76
N VAL A 33 18.42 12.50 8.29
CA VAL A 33 17.79 11.99 7.06
C VAL A 33 18.60 12.45 5.85
N GLU A 34 18.99 13.72 5.76
CA GLU A 34 19.85 14.24 4.69
C GLU A 34 21.21 13.55 4.68
N GLU A 35 21.83 13.33 5.86
CA GLU A 35 23.08 12.57 5.98
C GLU A 35 22.92 11.10 5.59
N ALA A 36 21.77 10.48 5.85
CA ALA A 36 21.48 9.09 5.43
C ALA A 36 21.25 9.01 3.92
N LEU A 37 20.50 9.94 3.35
CA LEU A 37 20.27 10.05 1.91
C LEU A 37 21.59 10.37 1.17
N HIS A 38 22.41 11.28 1.70
CA HIS A 38 23.71 11.63 1.11
C HIS A 38 24.68 10.45 1.14
N ARG A 39 24.70 9.64 2.22
CA ARG A 39 25.48 8.39 2.27
C ARG A 39 25.02 7.34 1.27
N LEU A 40 23.76 7.34 0.90
CA LEU A 40 23.21 6.46 -0.15
C LEU A 40 23.61 6.98 -1.56
N GLU A 41 23.67 8.30 -1.73
CA GLU A 41 24.10 8.95 -2.97
C GLU A 41 25.63 8.83 -3.19
N ASP A 42 26.45 9.04 -2.15
CA ASP A 42 27.92 8.90 -2.20
C ASP A 42 28.37 7.48 -2.56
N ARG A 43 27.64 6.46 -2.09
CA ARG A 43 27.93 5.06 -2.45
C ARG A 43 27.68 4.74 -3.92
N ARG A 44 26.89 5.54 -4.64
CA ARG A 44 26.67 5.43 -6.11
C ARG A 44 27.75 6.14 -6.93
N GLY A 45 28.52 7.06 -6.33
CA GLY A 45 29.51 7.90 -7.02
C GLY A 45 30.92 7.31 -7.14
N ASP A 46 31.31 6.41 -6.25
CA ASP A 46 32.64 5.82 -6.28
C ASP A 46 32.64 4.57 -7.17
N GLY A 47 33.22 4.70 -8.35
CA GLY A 47 33.36 3.65 -9.37
C GLY A 47 34.18 2.41 -8.98
N VAL A 48 34.20 2.02 -7.73
CA VAL A 48 34.69 0.74 -7.22
C VAL A 48 33.60 -0.31 -7.47
N ARG A 49 33.82 -1.20 -8.44
CA ARG A 49 33.02 -2.43 -8.57
C ARG A 49 33.23 -3.25 -7.31
N LEU A 50 32.37 -3.05 -6.32
CA LEU A 50 32.24 -3.97 -5.21
C LEU A 50 31.68 -5.28 -5.76
N ASP A 51 32.25 -6.42 -5.34
CA ASP A 51 31.66 -7.73 -5.61
C ASP A 51 30.19 -7.70 -5.11
N GLU A 52 29.24 -7.93 -6.00
CA GLU A 52 27.78 -7.86 -5.73
C GLU A 52 27.38 -8.70 -4.52
N ARG A 53 28.18 -9.73 -4.18
CA ARG A 53 27.98 -10.59 -3.00
C ARG A 53 28.26 -9.88 -1.67
N HIS A 54 28.99 -8.77 -1.68
CA HIS A 54 29.34 -7.97 -0.49
C HIS A 54 28.54 -6.66 -0.38
N LEU A 55 27.66 -6.37 -1.35
CA LEU A 55 26.71 -5.27 -1.21
C LEU A 55 25.68 -5.61 -0.13
N PRO A 56 25.25 -4.61 0.67
CA PRO A 56 24.04 -4.75 1.47
C PRO A 56 22.92 -5.34 0.62
N TYR A 57 22.11 -6.17 1.21
CA TYR A 57 21.08 -6.93 0.49
C TYR A 57 20.17 -6.05 -0.40
N HIS A 58 19.94 -4.80 -0.01
CA HIS A 58 19.11 -3.80 -0.70
C HIS A 58 19.82 -3.13 -1.90
N ASP A 59 21.15 -3.11 -1.92
CA ASP A 59 21.96 -2.43 -2.94
C ASP A 59 22.33 -3.38 -4.10
N ARG A 60 21.90 -4.63 -4.05
CA ARG A 60 22.12 -5.58 -5.14
C ARG A 60 21.26 -5.19 -6.33
N PRO A 61 21.86 -5.04 -7.54
CA PRO A 61 21.07 -4.78 -8.72
C PRO A 61 20.02 -5.88 -8.89
N MET A 62 18.77 -5.48 -9.11
CA MET A 62 17.71 -6.40 -9.50
C MET A 62 18.08 -6.95 -10.88
N ALA A 63 17.94 -8.25 -11.09
CA ALA A 63 18.13 -8.84 -12.41
C ALA A 63 17.21 -8.12 -13.42
N ASP A 64 17.74 -7.77 -14.59
CA ASP A 64 16.98 -7.11 -15.66
C ASP A 64 16.12 -8.14 -16.44
N ASP A 65 15.50 -9.04 -15.71
CA ASP A 65 14.72 -10.13 -16.28
C ASP A 65 13.28 -9.66 -16.50
N ALA A 66 12.99 -9.26 -17.73
CA ALA A 66 11.62 -9.07 -18.14
C ALA A 66 10.86 -10.39 -18.01
N MET A 67 9.71 -10.33 -17.33
CA MET A 67 8.86 -11.48 -17.11
C MET A 67 7.90 -11.67 -18.28
N THR A 68 7.74 -12.92 -18.70
CA THR A 68 6.68 -13.24 -19.67
C THR A 68 5.37 -13.37 -18.90
N LEU A 69 4.60 -12.27 -18.88
CA LEU A 69 3.27 -12.23 -18.27
C LEU A 69 2.23 -12.62 -19.33
N THR A 70 1.47 -13.68 -19.06
CA THR A 70 0.40 -14.16 -19.94
C THR A 70 -0.74 -13.15 -19.98
N PRO A 71 -1.09 -12.57 -21.17
CA PRO A 71 -2.20 -11.63 -21.25
C PRO A 71 -3.56 -12.32 -21.01
N VAL A 72 -4.41 -11.64 -20.23
CA VAL A 72 -5.77 -12.12 -19.91
C VAL A 72 -6.82 -11.52 -20.82
N ASP A 73 -7.96 -12.19 -20.95
CA ASP A 73 -9.09 -11.72 -21.74
C ASP A 73 -9.80 -10.55 -21.05
N ARG A 74 -9.87 -10.61 -19.70
CA ARG A 74 -10.50 -9.61 -18.84
C ARG A 74 -9.83 -9.56 -17.47
N ALA A 75 -9.78 -8.38 -16.89
CA ALA A 75 -9.43 -8.18 -15.48
C ALA A 75 -10.48 -7.33 -14.77
N GLU A 76 -10.74 -7.64 -13.49
CA GLU A 76 -11.59 -6.85 -12.61
C GLU A 76 -10.84 -6.62 -11.31
N VAL A 77 -10.93 -5.40 -10.76
CA VAL A 77 -10.41 -5.06 -9.44
C VAL A 77 -11.57 -4.59 -8.59
N THR A 78 -11.89 -5.36 -7.54
CA THR A 78 -12.90 -5.00 -6.55
C THR A 78 -12.21 -4.42 -5.32
N ILE A 79 -12.57 -3.20 -4.93
CA ILE A 79 -12.09 -2.58 -3.69
C ILE A 79 -12.88 -3.21 -2.53
N VAL A 80 -12.20 -4.03 -1.73
CA VAL A 80 -12.81 -4.75 -0.61
C VAL A 80 -12.67 -3.94 0.69
N MET A 81 -11.56 -3.21 0.85
CA MET A 81 -11.34 -2.28 1.96
C MET A 81 -10.66 -1.01 1.47
N ASP A 82 -11.14 0.13 1.98
CA ASP A 82 -10.62 1.46 1.71
C ASP A 82 -11.01 2.42 2.85
N ASN A 83 -10.41 3.60 2.86
CA ASN A 83 -10.72 4.67 3.80
C ASN A 83 -12.12 5.29 3.58
N PHE A 84 -12.80 4.90 2.51
CA PHE A 84 -14.05 5.55 2.09
C PHE A 84 -15.11 4.54 1.63
N VAL A 85 -16.35 4.74 2.09
CA VAL A 85 -17.54 4.04 1.61
C VAL A 85 -18.64 5.06 1.31
N ASP A 86 -19.16 5.03 0.08
CA ASP A 86 -20.32 5.82 -0.33
C ASP A 86 -21.20 4.95 -1.25
N ILE A 87 -22.34 4.56 -0.70
CA ILE A 87 -23.32 3.69 -1.38
C ILE A 87 -24.18 4.42 -2.43
N LEU A 88 -24.02 5.75 -2.53
CA LEU A 88 -24.77 6.58 -3.49
C LEU A 88 -23.98 6.90 -4.75
N LEU A 89 -22.72 6.45 -4.86
CA LEU A 89 -21.92 6.67 -6.06
C LEU A 89 -22.54 5.98 -7.26
N ALA A 90 -22.74 6.75 -8.33
CA ALA A 90 -23.27 6.21 -9.58
C ALA A 90 -22.24 5.28 -10.26
N PRO A 91 -22.70 4.22 -10.95
CA PRO A 91 -21.86 3.45 -11.84
C PRO A 91 -21.45 4.28 -13.06
N ALA A 92 -20.37 3.85 -13.74
CA ALA A 92 -19.90 4.44 -14.96
C ALA A 92 -19.48 3.32 -15.94
N GLU A 93 -19.06 3.68 -17.15
CA GLU A 93 -18.58 2.69 -18.11
C GLU A 93 -17.39 1.90 -17.52
N GLY A 94 -17.55 0.56 -17.41
CA GLY A 94 -16.56 -0.34 -16.81
C GLY A 94 -16.31 -0.10 -15.31
N VAL A 95 -17.21 0.60 -14.63
CA VAL A 95 -17.20 0.78 -13.17
C VAL A 95 -18.56 0.45 -12.61
N SER A 96 -18.66 -0.65 -11.89
CA SER A 96 -19.86 -1.00 -11.12
C SER A 96 -19.69 -0.69 -9.65
N ARG A 97 -20.82 -0.55 -8.95
CA ARG A 97 -20.88 -0.22 -7.53
C ARG A 97 -21.73 -1.26 -6.80
N HIS A 98 -21.35 -1.59 -5.57
CA HIS A 98 -22.22 -2.40 -4.73
C HIS A 98 -23.54 -1.67 -4.48
N VAL A 99 -24.65 -2.36 -4.69
CA VAL A 99 -25.97 -1.84 -4.42
C VAL A 99 -26.39 -2.31 -3.02
N GLN A 100 -26.57 -1.37 -2.10
CA GLN A 100 -27.04 -1.66 -0.77
C GLN A 100 -28.58 -1.79 -0.80
N ASP A 101 -29.09 -2.97 -0.56
CA ASP A 101 -30.52 -3.30 -0.62
C ASP A 101 -31.29 -2.96 0.68
N ASP A 102 -30.57 -2.86 1.81
CA ASP A 102 -31.16 -2.55 3.13
C ASP A 102 -30.25 -1.66 3.96
N LEU A 103 -30.59 -0.38 4.09
CA LEU A 103 -29.86 0.61 4.92
C LEU A 103 -30.06 0.41 6.42
N GLY A 104 -31.10 -0.29 6.83
CA GLY A 104 -31.39 -0.61 8.24
C GLY A 104 -30.84 -1.95 8.71
N GLY A 105 -30.35 -2.77 7.78
CA GLY A 105 -29.88 -4.11 8.02
C GLY A 105 -28.48 -4.20 8.65
N ARG A 106 -28.10 -5.41 9.03
CA ARG A 106 -26.79 -5.71 9.62
C ARG A 106 -25.67 -5.87 8.59
N ARG A 107 -26.04 -6.09 7.33
CA ARG A 107 -25.12 -6.31 6.21
C ARG A 107 -24.76 -4.99 5.54
N GLN A 108 -23.88 -4.22 6.18
CA GLN A 108 -23.38 -2.94 5.67
C GLN A 108 -21.89 -3.04 5.39
N LEU A 109 -21.45 -2.48 4.28
CA LEU A 109 -20.03 -2.26 4.02
C LEU A 109 -19.45 -1.31 5.06
N VAL A 110 -18.19 -1.52 5.42
CA VAL A 110 -17.43 -0.66 6.33
C VAL A 110 -16.18 -0.15 5.65
N ALA A 111 -15.74 1.05 6.03
CA ALA A 111 -14.48 1.65 5.66
C ALA A 111 -13.58 1.74 6.90
N GLU A 112 -12.27 1.64 6.69
CA GLU A 112 -11.26 1.86 7.74
C GLU A 112 -9.97 2.40 7.13
N HIS A 113 -9.05 2.87 7.95
CA HIS A 113 -7.72 3.22 7.45
C HIS A 113 -6.95 1.94 7.11
N GLY A 114 -7.14 1.46 5.91
CA GLY A 114 -6.55 0.21 5.41
C GLY A 114 -6.94 -0.05 3.96
N PHE A 115 -6.24 -0.95 3.31
CA PHE A 115 -6.51 -1.31 1.93
C PHE A 115 -6.65 -2.82 1.74
N SER A 116 -7.59 -3.21 0.89
CA SER A 116 -7.69 -4.56 0.34
C SER A 116 -8.42 -4.53 -0.99
N ALA A 117 -7.91 -5.27 -1.96
CA ALA A 117 -8.52 -5.44 -3.27
C ALA A 117 -8.58 -6.91 -3.68
N LEU A 118 -9.67 -7.31 -4.33
CA LEU A 118 -9.76 -8.58 -5.03
C LEU A 118 -9.42 -8.36 -6.50
N VAL A 119 -8.35 -8.97 -6.96
CA VAL A 119 -7.94 -8.99 -8.37
C VAL A 119 -8.49 -10.26 -9.00
N THR A 120 -9.41 -10.10 -9.94
CA THR A 120 -10.01 -11.20 -10.70
C THR A 120 -9.49 -11.16 -12.12
N VAL A 121 -9.00 -12.28 -12.61
CA VAL A 121 -8.57 -12.45 -14.00
C VAL A 121 -9.41 -13.52 -14.69
N GLU A 122 -9.69 -13.29 -15.96
CA GLU A 122 -10.34 -14.28 -16.83
C GLU A 122 -9.42 -14.58 -18.00
N HIS A 123 -9.06 -15.84 -18.15
CA HIS A 123 -8.16 -16.35 -19.18
C HIS A 123 -8.66 -17.71 -19.67
N ASP A 124 -8.84 -17.85 -21.00
CA ASP A 124 -9.33 -19.06 -21.65
C ASP A 124 -10.63 -19.62 -21.01
N GLY A 125 -11.55 -18.72 -20.61
CA GLY A 125 -12.83 -19.06 -19.99
C GLY A 125 -12.73 -19.47 -18.51
N HIS A 126 -11.55 -19.44 -17.92
CA HIS A 126 -11.35 -19.68 -16.49
C HIS A 126 -11.23 -18.37 -15.71
N ARG A 127 -11.95 -18.29 -14.58
CA ARG A 127 -11.91 -17.15 -13.66
C ARG A 127 -11.07 -17.50 -12.42
N SER A 128 -10.16 -16.62 -12.03
CA SER A 128 -9.30 -16.80 -10.86
C SER A 128 -9.19 -15.52 -10.06
N ASN A 129 -9.10 -15.65 -8.74
CA ASN A 129 -9.11 -14.54 -7.80
C ASN A 129 -7.83 -14.52 -6.96
N VAL A 130 -7.22 -13.34 -6.82
CA VAL A 130 -6.10 -13.07 -5.91
C VAL A 130 -6.52 -11.98 -4.95
N LEU A 131 -6.41 -12.23 -3.65
CA LEU A 131 -6.62 -11.19 -2.64
C LEU A 131 -5.31 -10.42 -2.45
N TYR A 132 -5.37 -9.12 -2.62
CA TYR A 132 -4.25 -8.20 -2.43
C TYR A 132 -4.52 -7.32 -1.22
N ASP A 133 -3.70 -7.44 -0.19
CA ASP A 133 -3.84 -6.85 1.14
C ASP A 133 -5.13 -7.25 1.89
N ALA A 134 -5.20 -6.90 3.17
CA ALA A 134 -6.25 -7.37 4.06
C ALA A 134 -6.87 -6.29 4.97
N GLY A 135 -6.50 -5.02 4.81
CA GLY A 135 -6.97 -3.95 5.70
C GLY A 135 -6.32 -3.98 7.08
N LEU A 136 -6.90 -3.24 8.02
CA LEU A 136 -6.34 -2.97 9.34
C LEU A 136 -6.98 -3.82 10.46
N THR A 137 -8.32 -3.88 10.49
CA THR A 137 -9.01 -4.51 11.62
C THR A 137 -9.42 -5.95 11.31
N PRO A 138 -9.37 -6.86 12.31
CA PRO A 138 -9.73 -8.26 12.09
C PRO A 138 -11.10 -8.45 11.46
N ASP A 139 -12.09 -7.64 11.82
CA ASP A 139 -13.48 -7.81 11.36
C ASP A 139 -13.79 -7.13 10.02
N GLY A 140 -13.03 -6.11 9.65
CA GLY A 140 -13.33 -5.25 8.51
C GLY A 140 -13.35 -5.99 7.17
N LEU A 141 -12.25 -6.67 6.85
CA LEU A 141 -12.12 -7.47 5.64
C LEU A 141 -13.18 -8.58 5.56
N ALA A 142 -13.25 -9.43 6.58
CA ALA A 142 -14.16 -10.57 6.60
C ALA A 142 -15.62 -10.15 6.43
N ARG A 143 -16.02 -9.02 7.08
CA ARG A 143 -17.35 -8.44 6.94
C ARG A 143 -17.62 -7.97 5.51
N ASN A 144 -16.70 -7.26 4.90
CA ASN A 144 -16.90 -6.74 3.53
C ASN A 144 -16.93 -7.87 2.51
N LEU A 145 -16.12 -8.92 2.67
CA LEU A 145 -16.18 -10.12 1.82
C LEU A 145 -17.55 -10.77 1.87
N ASP A 146 -18.17 -10.89 3.07
CA ASP A 146 -19.50 -11.44 3.23
C ASP A 146 -20.60 -10.57 2.58
N VAL A 147 -20.50 -9.24 2.75
CA VAL A 147 -21.49 -8.31 2.18
C VAL A 147 -21.40 -8.30 0.66
N LEU A 148 -20.19 -8.35 0.12
CA LEU A 148 -19.92 -8.42 -1.31
C LEU A 148 -20.11 -9.82 -1.91
N GLU A 149 -20.45 -10.82 -1.07
CA GLU A 149 -20.65 -12.22 -1.48
C GLU A 149 -19.42 -12.84 -2.16
N ILE A 150 -18.22 -12.41 -1.74
CA ILE A 150 -16.94 -12.90 -2.26
C ILE A 150 -16.55 -14.18 -1.50
N GLY A 151 -16.52 -15.29 -2.23
CA GLY A 151 -16.15 -16.59 -1.68
C GLY A 151 -14.64 -16.75 -1.51
N VAL A 152 -14.16 -16.96 -0.28
CA VAL A 152 -12.72 -17.15 -0.01
C VAL A 152 -12.16 -18.48 -0.57
N LYS A 153 -13.03 -19.46 -0.86
CA LYS A 153 -12.62 -20.76 -1.44
C LYS A 153 -12.16 -20.62 -2.90
N ASP A 154 -12.53 -19.53 -3.54
CA ASP A 154 -12.16 -19.23 -4.93
C ASP A 154 -10.84 -18.46 -5.02
N LEU A 155 -10.24 -18.10 -3.89
CA LEU A 155 -8.93 -17.48 -3.83
C LEU A 155 -7.83 -18.47 -4.25
N ARG A 156 -6.94 -18.01 -5.11
CA ARG A 156 -5.75 -18.75 -5.56
C ARG A 156 -4.49 -18.35 -4.81
N ALA A 157 -4.44 -17.12 -4.32
CA ALA A 157 -3.33 -16.60 -3.51
C ALA A 157 -3.79 -15.40 -2.69
N ILE A 158 -3.03 -15.10 -1.64
CA ILE A 158 -3.02 -13.82 -0.95
C ILE A 158 -1.67 -13.16 -1.24
N VAL A 159 -1.66 -11.86 -1.50
CA VAL A 159 -0.44 -11.07 -1.67
C VAL A 159 -0.47 -9.93 -0.66
N ILE A 160 0.57 -9.78 0.13
CA ILE A 160 0.75 -8.65 1.04
C ILE A 160 1.72 -7.66 0.40
N SER A 161 1.25 -6.43 0.21
CA SER A 161 2.02 -5.37 -0.43
C SER A 161 3.28 -4.99 0.35
N HIS A 162 3.15 -4.84 1.67
CA HIS A 162 4.23 -4.52 2.59
C HIS A 162 3.80 -4.75 4.04
N GLY A 163 4.74 -4.63 4.99
CA GLY A 163 4.53 -5.03 6.39
C GLY A 163 3.87 -3.98 7.30
N HIS A 164 3.12 -3.00 6.79
CA HIS A 164 2.32 -2.12 7.62
C HIS A 164 0.98 -2.76 8.01
N ALA A 165 0.55 -2.52 9.24
CA ALA A 165 -0.59 -3.21 9.84
C ALA A 165 -1.91 -2.99 9.10
N ASP A 166 -2.08 -1.86 8.44
CA ASP A 166 -3.25 -1.49 7.65
C ASP A 166 -3.35 -2.22 6.29
N HIS A 167 -2.42 -3.15 6.03
CA HIS A 167 -2.41 -4.03 4.87
C HIS A 167 -2.50 -5.53 5.22
N HIS A 168 -2.29 -5.90 6.48
CA HIS A 168 -2.33 -7.31 6.88
C HIS A 168 -3.21 -7.60 8.10
N GLY A 169 -3.66 -6.58 8.84
CA GLY A 169 -4.37 -6.75 10.10
C GLY A 169 -5.68 -7.53 10.01
N GLY A 170 -6.36 -7.48 8.87
CA GLY A 170 -7.59 -8.24 8.63
C GLY A 170 -7.41 -9.75 8.38
N LEU A 171 -6.16 -10.23 8.21
CA LEU A 171 -5.90 -11.67 8.00
C LEU A 171 -6.36 -12.51 9.20
N GLU A 172 -6.17 -12.03 10.43
CA GLU A 172 -6.62 -12.74 11.62
C GLU A 172 -8.13 -13.04 11.56
N GLY A 173 -8.95 -12.02 11.26
CA GLY A 173 -10.39 -12.20 11.13
C GLY A 173 -10.82 -13.04 9.94
N LEU A 174 -10.08 -12.96 8.83
CA LEU A 174 -10.28 -13.82 7.66
C LEU A 174 -10.16 -15.29 8.04
N PHE A 175 -9.08 -15.68 8.72
CA PHE A 175 -8.85 -17.07 9.15
C PHE A 175 -9.81 -17.49 10.28
N ALA A 176 -10.07 -16.62 11.25
CA ALA A 176 -11.03 -16.91 12.33
C ALA A 176 -12.43 -17.21 11.78
N ARG A 177 -12.83 -16.54 10.69
CA ARG A 177 -14.17 -16.70 10.11
C ARG A 177 -14.29 -17.88 9.15
N HIS A 178 -13.25 -18.10 8.32
CA HIS A 178 -13.31 -19.06 7.21
C HIS A 178 -12.48 -20.31 7.47
N GLY A 179 -11.71 -20.35 8.57
CA GLY A 179 -10.79 -21.43 8.91
C GLY A 179 -9.54 -21.42 8.03
N ARG A 180 -8.83 -22.53 8.05
CA ARG A 180 -7.54 -22.67 7.34
C ARG A 180 -7.72 -22.60 5.82
N LEU A 181 -7.08 -21.61 5.24
CA LEU A 181 -7.01 -21.42 3.80
C LEU A 181 -5.67 -21.98 3.31
N ARG A 182 -5.69 -23.15 2.70
CA ARG A 182 -4.48 -23.81 2.15
C ARG A 182 -4.15 -23.20 0.78
N LEU A 183 -3.55 -22.03 0.79
CA LEU A 183 -3.16 -21.29 -0.40
C LEU A 183 -1.86 -20.51 -0.16
N PRO A 184 -1.12 -20.15 -1.21
CA PRO A 184 0.09 -19.35 -1.06
C PRO A 184 -0.24 -17.94 -0.59
N LEU A 185 0.58 -17.43 0.36
CA LEU A 185 0.63 -16.04 0.77
C LEU A 185 2.01 -15.49 0.38
N VAL A 186 2.02 -14.62 -0.62
CA VAL A 186 3.24 -13.99 -1.12
C VAL A 186 3.52 -12.75 -0.31
N ILE A 187 4.72 -12.67 0.25
CA ILE A 187 5.17 -11.56 1.09
C ILE A 187 6.65 -11.29 0.85
N HIS A 188 7.06 -10.03 0.91
CA HIS A 188 8.46 -9.65 0.82
C HIS A 188 9.20 -9.91 2.15
N PRO A 189 10.47 -10.36 2.16
CA PRO A 189 11.21 -10.67 3.41
C PRO A 189 11.36 -9.49 4.37
N GLU A 190 11.40 -8.25 3.88
CA GLU A 190 11.47 -7.06 4.75
C GLU A 190 10.14 -6.72 5.45
N ALA A 191 9.02 -7.33 5.05
CA ALA A 191 7.71 -7.09 5.67
C ALA A 191 7.62 -7.57 7.13
N TRP A 192 8.51 -8.48 7.53
CA TRP A 192 8.56 -9.00 8.90
C TRP A 192 9.24 -8.05 9.91
N ARG A 193 9.77 -6.93 9.45
CA ARG A 193 10.48 -5.98 10.32
C ARG A 193 9.50 -5.19 11.18
N GLU A 194 9.78 -5.11 12.49
CA GLU A 194 9.09 -4.15 13.37
C GLU A 194 9.46 -2.72 12.95
N ARG A 195 8.47 -1.84 12.82
CA ARG A 195 8.62 -0.49 12.30
C ARG A 195 7.99 0.57 13.19
N LYS A 196 8.43 1.81 13.02
CA LYS A 196 7.81 2.99 13.62
C LYS A 196 7.96 4.21 12.74
N VAL A 197 7.04 5.15 12.91
CA VAL A 197 7.15 6.51 12.38
C VAL A 197 7.42 7.45 13.54
N VAL A 198 8.39 8.35 13.36
CA VAL A 198 8.70 9.42 14.32
C VAL A 198 8.20 10.74 13.76
N LEU A 199 7.07 11.21 14.29
CA LEU A 199 6.45 12.45 13.84
C LEU A 199 7.32 13.68 14.15
N PRO A 200 7.14 14.81 13.46
CA PRO A 200 7.87 16.06 13.74
C PRO A 200 7.69 16.56 15.19
N THR A 201 6.62 16.17 15.85
CA THR A 201 6.38 16.46 17.28
C THR A 201 7.24 15.63 18.24
N GLY A 202 7.95 14.62 17.72
CA GLY A 202 8.67 13.62 18.51
C GLY A 202 7.82 12.45 18.97
N ALA A 203 6.51 12.44 18.66
CA ALA A 203 5.65 11.29 18.96
C ALA A 203 5.99 10.11 18.05
N GLU A 204 6.00 8.91 18.64
CA GLU A 204 6.26 7.66 17.91
C GLU A 204 4.95 6.91 17.66
N VAL A 205 4.79 6.46 16.43
CA VAL A 205 3.69 5.55 16.02
C VAL A 205 4.30 4.20 15.69
N ARG A 206 3.95 3.16 16.44
CA ARG A 206 4.41 1.79 16.21
C ARG A 206 3.61 1.16 15.09
N LEU A 207 4.30 0.43 14.23
CA LEU A 207 3.75 -0.30 13.11
C LEU A 207 4.13 -1.79 13.29
N PRO A 208 3.29 -2.59 13.97
CA PRO A 208 3.58 -4.00 14.19
C PRO A 208 3.59 -4.76 12.86
N PRO A 209 4.58 -5.65 12.64
CA PRO A 209 4.62 -6.50 11.45
C PRO A 209 3.61 -7.63 11.54
N PRO A 210 3.33 -8.32 10.41
CA PRO A 210 2.59 -9.58 10.45
C PRO A 210 3.37 -10.65 11.24
N SER A 211 2.65 -11.64 11.79
CA SER A 211 3.25 -12.77 12.51
C SER A 211 3.37 -14.00 11.59
N ARG A 212 4.59 -14.37 11.23
CA ARG A 212 4.84 -15.57 10.45
C ARG A 212 4.27 -16.82 11.14
N ALA A 213 4.50 -16.94 12.45
CA ALA A 213 4.07 -18.12 13.22
C ALA A 213 2.53 -18.27 13.21
N ASP A 214 1.79 -17.15 13.29
CA ASP A 214 0.33 -17.17 13.26
C ASP A 214 -0.17 -17.57 11.85
N LEU A 215 0.43 -17.00 10.80
CA LEU A 215 0.08 -17.33 9.42
C LEU A 215 0.32 -18.81 9.09
N GLU A 216 1.46 -19.35 9.50
CA GLU A 216 1.78 -20.78 9.32
C GLU A 216 0.84 -21.69 10.14
N ALA A 217 0.44 -21.28 11.35
CA ALA A 217 -0.54 -21.98 12.18
C ALA A 217 -1.92 -22.05 11.52
N GLU A 218 -2.30 -21.03 10.75
CA GLU A 218 -3.53 -21.00 9.95
C GLU A 218 -3.44 -21.82 8.66
N GLY A 219 -2.26 -22.35 8.35
CA GLY A 219 -2.03 -23.31 7.27
C GLY A 219 -1.85 -22.68 5.89
N VAL A 220 -1.55 -21.38 5.82
CA VAL A 220 -1.12 -20.75 4.57
C VAL A 220 0.31 -21.18 4.24
N ASP A 221 0.60 -21.29 2.95
CA ASP A 221 1.95 -21.54 2.45
C ASP A 221 2.64 -20.19 2.23
N VAL A 222 3.53 -19.82 3.17
CA VAL A 222 4.22 -18.52 3.13
C VAL A 222 5.32 -18.56 2.08
N VAL A 223 5.09 -17.84 0.97
CA VAL A 223 6.03 -17.65 -0.12
C VAL A 223 6.76 -16.32 0.10
N GLU A 224 7.97 -16.40 0.62
CA GLU A 224 8.82 -15.26 0.88
C GLU A 224 9.73 -14.99 -0.31
N GLU A 225 9.44 -13.93 -1.05
CA GLU A 225 10.18 -13.60 -2.26
C GLU A 225 10.49 -12.09 -2.33
N ARG A 226 11.72 -11.76 -2.71
CA ARG A 226 12.17 -10.39 -2.92
C ARG A 226 11.96 -9.93 -4.36
N GLY A 227 12.15 -10.85 -5.28
CA GLY A 227 12.00 -10.63 -6.71
C GLY A 227 10.56 -10.79 -7.19
N GLN A 228 10.43 -11.00 -8.46
CA GLN A 228 9.15 -11.18 -9.13
C GLN A 228 8.57 -12.58 -8.86
N THR A 229 7.27 -12.65 -8.66
CA THR A 229 6.54 -13.92 -8.53
C THR A 229 5.38 -13.95 -9.51
N LEU A 230 5.31 -15.00 -10.32
CA LEU A 230 4.16 -15.25 -11.19
C LEU A 230 3.16 -16.16 -10.48
N LEU A 231 1.89 -15.80 -10.59
CA LEU A 231 0.76 -16.51 -10.00
C LEU A 231 -0.29 -16.81 -11.06
N VAL A 232 -1.16 -17.77 -10.77
CA VAL A 232 -2.35 -18.06 -11.57
C VAL A 232 -1.99 -18.31 -13.04
N ASP A 233 -1.22 -19.36 -13.30
CA ASP A 233 -0.78 -19.73 -14.65
C ASP A 233 -0.10 -18.57 -15.41
N ASP A 234 0.75 -17.83 -14.70
CA ASP A 234 1.54 -16.70 -15.19
C ASP A 234 0.70 -15.49 -15.66
N THR A 235 -0.56 -15.37 -15.23
CA THR A 235 -1.45 -14.25 -15.58
C THR A 235 -1.41 -13.08 -14.61
N VAL A 236 -0.88 -13.30 -13.39
CA VAL A 236 -0.76 -12.29 -12.34
C VAL A 236 0.70 -12.22 -11.91
N LEU A 237 1.31 -11.04 -12.02
CA LEU A 237 2.69 -10.78 -11.60
C LEU A 237 2.70 -9.99 -10.29
N VAL A 238 3.38 -10.50 -9.28
CA VAL A 238 3.81 -9.73 -8.10
C VAL A 238 5.17 -9.14 -8.40
N SER A 239 5.29 -7.82 -8.31
CA SER A 239 6.48 -7.09 -8.79
C SER A 239 7.76 -7.36 -7.99
N GLY A 240 7.63 -7.82 -6.74
CA GLY A 240 8.74 -7.74 -5.79
C GLY A 240 9.16 -6.29 -5.53
N GLN A 241 10.38 -6.13 -5.05
CA GLN A 241 10.97 -4.83 -4.76
C GLN A 241 10.97 -3.90 -5.98
N VAL A 242 10.56 -2.64 -5.77
CA VAL A 242 10.47 -1.63 -6.83
C VAL A 242 11.71 -0.75 -6.86
N GLU A 243 12.32 -0.58 -8.02
CA GLU A 243 13.45 0.33 -8.24
C GLU A 243 13.01 1.81 -8.23
N ARG A 244 13.83 2.68 -7.64
CA ARG A 244 13.60 4.14 -7.58
C ARG A 244 14.28 4.82 -8.77
N THR A 245 13.49 5.32 -9.71
CA THR A 245 13.97 5.94 -10.98
C THR A 245 13.55 7.39 -11.15
N THR A 246 12.64 7.90 -10.30
CA THR A 246 12.24 9.31 -10.28
C THR A 246 13.12 10.10 -9.34
N ASP A 247 13.25 11.40 -9.58
CA ASP A 247 14.03 12.34 -8.76
C ASP A 247 13.21 12.92 -7.58
N PHE A 248 11.89 12.77 -7.59
CA PHE A 248 10.99 13.34 -6.59
C PHE A 248 10.39 12.31 -5.60
N GLU A 249 10.27 11.03 -5.95
CA GLU A 249 9.75 9.98 -5.06
C GLU A 249 10.90 9.39 -4.22
N ARG A 250 11.24 10.07 -3.14
CA ARG A 250 12.44 9.80 -2.31
C ARG A 250 12.18 8.93 -1.08
N GLY A 251 10.99 8.32 -0.98
CA GLY A 251 10.61 7.48 0.15
C GLY A 251 10.01 8.24 1.33
N PHE A 252 9.99 7.60 2.52
CA PHE A 252 9.32 8.08 3.73
C PHE A 252 10.35 8.42 4.81
N PRO A 253 10.86 9.66 4.89
CA PRO A 253 12.06 10.01 5.65
C PRO A 253 11.95 9.90 7.18
N ILE A 254 10.74 9.85 7.73
CA ILE A 254 10.50 9.72 9.19
C ILE A 254 10.20 8.28 9.62
N HIS A 255 10.45 7.31 8.73
CA HIS A 255 10.20 5.88 8.93
C HIS A 255 11.48 5.18 9.43
N PHE A 256 11.32 4.28 10.39
CA PHE A 256 12.39 3.52 11.02
C PHE A 256 12.01 2.05 11.13
N ALA A 257 13.01 1.18 11.01
CA ALA A 257 12.86 -0.25 11.23
C ALA A 257 13.78 -0.76 12.34
N ARG A 258 13.41 -1.87 12.97
CA ARG A 258 14.17 -2.51 14.03
C ARG A 258 15.41 -3.20 13.46
N ALA A 259 16.57 -2.94 14.08
CA ALA A 259 17.85 -3.58 13.76
C ALA A 259 18.47 -4.10 15.07
N GLY A 260 18.21 -5.35 15.41
CA GLY A 260 18.55 -5.91 16.70
C GLY A 260 17.83 -5.18 17.87
N GLU A 261 18.58 -4.55 18.78
CA GLU A 261 18.00 -3.74 19.87
C GLU A 261 17.77 -2.27 19.49
N ASP A 262 18.33 -1.81 18.37
CA ASP A 262 18.28 -0.43 17.92
C ASP A 262 17.23 -0.19 16.83
N TRP A 263 17.04 1.11 16.51
CA TRP A 263 16.22 1.59 15.40
C TRP A 263 17.10 2.26 14.37
N GLU A 264 16.98 1.86 13.12
CA GLU A 264 17.67 2.48 11.99
C GLU A 264 16.68 3.16 11.03
N PRO A 265 17.07 4.23 10.32
CA PRO A 265 16.24 4.81 9.28
C PRO A 265 15.89 3.76 8.21
N ASP A 266 14.60 3.68 7.86
CA ASP A 266 14.08 2.80 6.81
C ASP A 266 13.18 3.60 5.84
N PRO A 267 13.71 4.66 5.20
CA PRO A 267 12.91 5.54 4.37
C PRO A 267 12.44 4.89 3.07
N MET A 268 13.09 3.82 2.64
CA MET A 268 12.82 3.22 1.35
C MET A 268 11.68 2.20 1.37
N ILE A 269 11.40 1.58 2.52
CA ILE A 269 10.33 0.58 2.66
C ILE A 269 10.42 -0.41 1.47
N TRP A 270 11.53 -1.17 1.44
CA TRP A 270 11.89 -2.01 0.29
C TRP A 270 10.92 -3.14 -0.01
N ASP A 271 10.06 -3.47 0.92
CA ASP A 271 9.01 -4.49 0.78
C ASP A 271 7.79 -4.02 -0.02
N ASP A 272 7.72 -2.75 -0.42
CA ASP A 272 6.60 -2.24 -1.22
C ASP A 272 6.56 -2.92 -2.60
N GLN A 273 5.62 -3.85 -2.76
CA GLN A 273 5.41 -4.64 -3.97
C GLN A 273 3.96 -4.51 -4.47
N ASN A 274 3.76 -4.80 -5.74
CA ASN A 274 2.51 -4.50 -6.44
C ASN A 274 2.04 -5.70 -7.25
N VAL A 275 0.73 -5.77 -7.53
CA VAL A 275 0.15 -6.75 -8.44
C VAL A 275 -0.06 -6.13 -9.81
N ILE A 276 0.33 -6.86 -10.86
CA ILE A 276 0.30 -6.42 -12.26
C ILE A 276 -0.40 -7.50 -13.09
N VAL A 277 -1.34 -7.09 -13.92
CA VAL A 277 -2.05 -7.94 -14.88
C VAL A 277 -1.96 -7.28 -16.27
N ASN A 278 -1.70 -8.06 -17.31
CA ASN A 278 -1.71 -7.56 -18.69
C ASN A 278 -3.03 -7.95 -19.37
N VAL A 279 -3.86 -6.99 -19.71
CA VAL A 279 -5.14 -7.24 -20.40
C VAL A 279 -4.93 -7.11 -21.90
N LYS A 280 -5.36 -8.13 -22.68
CA LYS A 280 -5.24 -8.16 -24.13
C LYS A 280 -5.74 -6.85 -24.75
N ASP A 281 -4.95 -6.27 -25.64
CA ASP A 281 -5.22 -5.03 -26.38
C ASP A 281 -5.40 -3.75 -25.54
N ARG A 282 -5.39 -3.84 -24.19
CA ARG A 282 -5.59 -2.71 -23.28
C ARG A 282 -4.32 -2.30 -22.52
N GLY A 283 -3.45 -3.27 -22.20
CA GLY A 283 -2.23 -3.04 -21.44
C GLY A 283 -2.37 -3.36 -19.95
N LEU A 284 -1.49 -2.77 -19.13
CA LEU A 284 -1.32 -3.14 -17.74
C LEU A 284 -2.40 -2.57 -16.83
N VAL A 285 -2.90 -3.41 -15.94
CA VAL A 285 -3.63 -3.04 -14.73
C VAL A 285 -2.68 -3.23 -13.55
N ILE A 286 -2.42 -2.15 -12.81
CA ILE A 286 -1.51 -2.12 -11.68
C ILE A 286 -2.32 -1.88 -10.41
N VAL A 287 -2.16 -2.76 -9.41
CA VAL A 287 -2.78 -2.60 -8.09
C VAL A 287 -1.68 -2.40 -7.06
N SER A 288 -1.73 -1.28 -6.34
CA SER A 288 -0.71 -0.89 -5.36
C SER A 288 -1.34 -0.66 -3.99
N GLY A 289 -0.70 -1.16 -2.92
CA GLY A 289 -1.14 -0.93 -1.54
C GLY A 289 -0.98 0.53 -1.14
N CYS A 290 0.27 0.96 -0.97
CA CYS A 290 0.62 2.33 -0.62
C CYS A 290 1.48 3.04 -1.66
N SER A 291 2.21 2.33 -2.51
CA SER A 291 3.23 2.92 -3.37
C SER A 291 4.30 3.70 -2.59
N HIS A 292 4.83 3.14 -1.49
CA HIS A 292 5.96 3.75 -0.77
C HIS A 292 7.21 3.88 -1.66
N ALA A 293 7.28 3.04 -2.68
CA ALA A 293 8.28 3.15 -3.75
C ALA A 293 8.11 4.42 -4.60
N GLY A 294 6.95 5.06 -4.52
CA GLY A 294 6.49 6.10 -5.43
C GLY A 294 5.60 5.54 -6.53
N ALA A 295 4.43 6.13 -6.73
CA ALA A 295 3.43 5.63 -7.69
C ALA A 295 3.96 5.62 -9.14
N ILE A 296 4.84 6.56 -9.50
CA ILE A 296 5.45 6.61 -10.83
C ILE A 296 6.60 5.61 -10.96
N ASN A 297 7.36 5.37 -9.89
CA ASN A 297 8.34 4.28 -9.86
C ASN A 297 7.64 2.92 -10.01
N VAL A 298 6.52 2.69 -9.33
CA VAL A 298 5.68 1.49 -9.49
C VAL A 298 5.23 1.32 -10.95
N LEU A 299 4.70 2.38 -11.56
CA LEU A 299 4.27 2.36 -12.96
C LEU A 299 5.43 2.02 -13.91
N ARG A 300 6.57 2.70 -13.78
CA ARG A 300 7.76 2.44 -14.61
C ARG A 300 8.31 1.03 -14.40
N ASN A 301 8.29 0.55 -13.16
CA ASN A 301 8.72 -0.82 -12.85
C ASN A 301 7.81 -1.85 -13.53
N ALA A 302 6.50 -1.65 -13.51
CA ALA A 302 5.55 -2.52 -14.21
C ALA A 302 5.83 -2.57 -15.72
N GLN A 303 6.04 -1.41 -16.36
CA GLN A 303 6.42 -1.32 -17.78
C GLN A 303 7.74 -2.03 -18.08
N ARG A 304 8.75 -1.85 -17.23
CA ARG A 304 10.07 -2.49 -17.37
C ARG A 304 9.97 -4.01 -17.28
N LEU A 305 9.29 -4.51 -16.25
CA LEU A 305 9.14 -5.95 -16.00
C LEU A 305 8.38 -6.68 -17.10
N THR A 306 7.37 -6.05 -17.68
CA THR A 306 6.49 -6.68 -18.66
C THR A 306 6.80 -6.32 -20.11
N ARG A 307 7.59 -5.27 -20.33
CA ARG A 307 7.84 -4.62 -21.63
C ARG A 307 6.55 -4.14 -22.33
N GLU A 308 5.46 -3.99 -21.58
CA GLU A 308 4.22 -3.37 -22.08
C GLU A 308 4.20 -1.89 -21.66
N ALA A 309 4.05 -1.01 -22.63
CA ALA A 309 4.08 0.44 -22.39
C ALA A 309 2.71 1.00 -21.98
N ARG A 310 1.62 0.36 -22.41
CA ARG A 310 0.25 0.83 -22.18
C ARG A 310 -0.17 0.53 -20.76
N ILE A 311 -0.79 1.52 -20.11
CA ILE A 311 -1.35 1.38 -18.77
C ILE A 311 -2.87 1.53 -18.85
N ALA A 312 -3.59 0.41 -18.76
CA ALA A 312 -5.05 0.38 -18.72
C ALA A 312 -5.59 1.00 -17.42
N GLY A 313 -4.94 0.71 -16.28
CA GLY A 313 -5.36 1.26 -15.00
C GLY A 313 -4.28 1.23 -13.92
N PHE A 314 -4.38 2.20 -12.99
CA PHE A 314 -3.63 2.25 -11.73
C PHE A 314 -4.64 2.39 -10.59
N ILE A 315 -4.68 1.43 -9.68
CA ILE A 315 -5.66 1.33 -8.59
C ILE A 315 -4.93 1.19 -7.26
N GLY A 316 -5.32 1.98 -6.25
CA GLY A 316 -4.83 1.85 -4.89
C GLY A 316 -4.16 3.10 -4.35
N GLY A 317 -3.30 2.92 -3.34
CA GLY A 317 -2.63 4.01 -2.63
C GLY A 317 -1.46 4.59 -3.41
N CYS A 318 -1.34 5.93 -3.37
CA CYS A 318 -0.22 6.67 -3.94
C CYS A 318 0.67 7.33 -2.88
N HIS A 319 0.38 7.13 -1.62
CA HIS A 319 1.04 7.70 -0.43
C HIS A 319 1.33 9.21 -0.54
N LEU A 320 0.32 9.99 -0.97
CA LEU A 320 0.42 11.42 -1.20
C LEU A 320 -0.25 12.25 -0.10
N THR A 321 -0.65 11.61 1.01
CA THR A 321 -1.23 12.26 2.17
C THR A 321 -0.17 12.67 3.18
N GLY A 322 -0.42 13.79 3.89
CA GLY A 322 0.49 14.33 4.88
C GLY A 322 1.48 15.37 4.30
N GLY A 323 1.89 16.34 5.15
CA GLY A 323 2.65 17.50 4.71
C GLY A 323 4.00 17.19 4.05
N ILE A 324 4.61 16.04 4.37
CA ILE A 324 5.88 15.60 3.79
C ILE A 324 5.72 15.27 2.30
N PHE A 325 4.56 14.73 1.91
CA PHE A 325 4.29 14.28 0.54
C PHE A 325 3.60 15.33 -0.34
N GLU A 326 3.09 16.42 0.24
CA GLU A 326 2.43 17.49 -0.54
C GLU A 326 3.28 18.05 -1.71
N PRO A 327 4.60 18.23 -1.57
CA PRO A 327 5.44 18.71 -2.67
C PRO A 327 5.49 17.79 -3.89
N ILE A 328 5.22 16.50 -3.73
CA ILE A 328 5.28 15.53 -4.83
C ILE A 328 3.91 15.23 -5.46
N ILE A 329 2.83 15.81 -4.96
CA ILE A 329 1.47 15.61 -5.52
C ILE A 329 1.43 16.05 -6.98
N GLU A 330 1.83 17.29 -7.28
CA GLU A 330 1.73 17.85 -8.63
C GLU A 330 2.62 17.12 -9.64
N PRO A 331 3.92 16.87 -9.38
CA PRO A 331 4.74 16.08 -10.30
C PRO A 331 4.23 14.64 -10.52
N THR A 332 3.65 14.00 -9.52
CA THR A 332 3.03 12.67 -9.66
C THR A 332 1.81 12.70 -10.57
N VAL A 333 0.89 13.65 -10.37
CA VAL A 333 -0.30 13.82 -11.22
C VAL A 333 0.06 14.11 -12.66
N GLU A 334 1.04 15.01 -12.89
CA GLU A 334 1.54 15.28 -14.23
C GLU A 334 2.19 14.08 -14.90
N ALA A 335 2.90 13.27 -14.12
CA ALA A 335 3.51 12.05 -14.65
C ALA A 335 2.47 10.99 -15.04
N PHE A 336 1.41 10.81 -14.24
CA PHE A 336 0.26 9.97 -14.62
C PHE A 336 -0.40 10.45 -15.93
N ALA A 337 -0.62 11.75 -16.07
CA ALA A 337 -1.20 12.32 -17.28
C ALA A 337 -0.29 12.12 -18.50
N ARG A 338 1.01 12.31 -18.35
CA ARG A 338 2.00 12.05 -19.43
C ARG A 338 2.09 10.57 -19.82
N ALA A 339 1.94 9.67 -18.85
CA ALA A 339 1.95 8.24 -19.11
C ALA A 339 0.68 7.74 -19.83
N GLY A 340 -0.37 8.58 -19.94
CA GLY A 340 -1.60 8.23 -20.62
C GLY A 340 -2.37 7.10 -19.91
N VAL A 341 -2.36 7.07 -18.59
CA VAL A 341 -3.07 6.04 -17.80
C VAL A 341 -4.56 6.08 -18.09
N GLY A 342 -5.12 4.97 -18.52
CA GLY A 342 -6.50 4.88 -18.94
C GLY A 342 -7.50 5.09 -17.81
N ARG A 343 -7.22 4.55 -16.61
CA ARG A 343 -8.00 4.77 -15.39
C ARG A 343 -7.09 4.96 -14.18
N VAL A 344 -7.37 5.97 -13.35
CA VAL A 344 -6.70 6.22 -12.08
C VAL A 344 -7.72 6.17 -10.96
N VAL A 345 -7.53 5.25 -10.00
CA VAL A 345 -8.41 5.00 -8.86
C VAL A 345 -7.62 5.24 -7.57
N PRO A 346 -7.47 6.49 -7.13
CA PRO A 346 -6.61 6.86 -6.01
C PRO A 346 -7.29 6.55 -4.68
N ALA A 347 -7.02 5.37 -4.12
CA ALA A 347 -7.57 4.87 -2.87
C ALA A 347 -6.65 5.14 -1.67
N HIS A 348 -7.10 4.79 -0.49
CA HIS A 348 -6.38 4.66 0.76
C HIS A 348 -5.48 5.87 1.11
N CYS A 349 -4.16 5.70 1.10
CA CYS A 349 -3.18 6.73 1.46
C CYS A 349 -2.89 7.76 0.35
N SER A 350 -3.63 7.74 -0.78
CA SER A 350 -3.50 8.79 -1.81
C SER A 350 -3.82 10.19 -1.28
N GLY A 351 -4.78 10.28 -0.36
CA GLY A 351 -5.13 11.49 0.32
C GLY A 351 -5.99 12.45 -0.49
N TRP A 352 -6.69 13.32 0.24
CA TRP A 352 -7.71 14.22 -0.29
C TRP A 352 -7.21 15.19 -1.37
N ARG A 353 -6.05 15.83 -1.13
CA ARG A 353 -5.50 16.83 -2.05
C ARG A 353 -5.10 16.22 -3.39
N ALA A 354 -4.41 15.09 -3.35
CA ALA A 354 -3.99 14.38 -4.56
C ALA A 354 -5.20 13.84 -5.33
N THR A 355 -6.17 13.25 -4.64
CA THR A 355 -7.42 12.75 -5.26
C THR A 355 -8.17 13.85 -6.00
N HIS A 356 -8.32 15.04 -5.39
CA HIS A 356 -8.97 16.17 -6.05
C HIS A 356 -8.18 16.70 -7.24
N LEU A 357 -6.85 16.75 -7.14
CA LEU A 357 -6.02 17.19 -8.26
C LEU A 357 -6.08 16.19 -9.42
N LEU A 358 -6.06 14.89 -9.15
CA LEU A 358 -6.26 13.84 -10.16
C LEU A 358 -7.62 13.95 -10.85
N ALA A 359 -8.70 14.15 -10.07
CA ALA A 359 -10.04 14.36 -10.62
C ALA A 359 -10.12 15.59 -11.53
N ALA A 360 -9.45 16.69 -11.16
CA ALA A 360 -9.43 17.92 -11.94
C ALA A 360 -8.56 17.82 -13.21
N ARG A 361 -7.41 17.14 -13.14
CA ARG A 361 -6.43 17.09 -14.24
C ARG A 361 -6.67 15.92 -15.20
N MET A 362 -7.30 14.85 -14.73
CA MET A 362 -7.55 13.63 -15.48
C MET A 362 -9.03 13.20 -15.41
N PRO A 363 -10.01 14.08 -15.68
CA PRO A 363 -11.44 13.79 -15.42
C PRO A 363 -11.98 12.58 -16.20
N ALA A 364 -11.42 12.29 -17.37
CA ALA A 364 -11.81 11.13 -18.18
C ALA A 364 -11.24 9.81 -17.68
N ALA A 365 -10.11 9.85 -16.96
CA ALA A 365 -9.45 8.67 -16.42
C ALA A 365 -9.76 8.45 -14.93
N PHE A 366 -10.18 9.50 -14.23
CA PHE A 366 -10.41 9.46 -12.79
C PHE A 366 -11.64 8.62 -12.44
N VAL A 367 -11.47 7.70 -11.50
CA VAL A 367 -12.55 6.95 -10.87
C VAL A 367 -12.48 7.17 -9.37
N GLN A 368 -13.56 7.68 -8.78
CA GLN A 368 -13.63 7.82 -7.33
C GLN A 368 -13.71 6.44 -6.69
N PRO A 369 -12.77 6.07 -5.78
CA PRO A 369 -12.83 4.82 -5.06
C PRO A 369 -13.94 4.84 -4.01
N SER A 370 -14.42 3.66 -3.68
CA SER A 370 -15.29 3.37 -2.53
C SER A 370 -15.24 1.87 -2.29
N VAL A 371 -15.37 1.43 -1.06
CA VAL A 371 -15.57 0.00 -0.77
C VAL A 371 -16.75 -0.53 -1.58
N GLY A 372 -16.59 -1.68 -2.23
CA GLY A 372 -17.57 -2.26 -3.13
C GLY A 372 -17.56 -1.75 -4.57
N THR A 373 -16.56 -0.91 -4.93
CA THR A 373 -16.33 -0.54 -6.33
C THR A 373 -15.64 -1.67 -7.08
N VAL A 374 -16.15 -1.99 -8.28
CA VAL A 374 -15.51 -2.91 -9.22
C VAL A 374 -15.11 -2.15 -10.47
N VAL A 375 -13.84 -2.21 -10.83
CA VAL A 375 -13.30 -1.60 -12.05
C VAL A 375 -12.93 -2.72 -13.02
N SER A 376 -13.52 -2.71 -14.22
CA SER A 376 -13.34 -3.74 -15.25
C SER A 376 -12.49 -3.23 -16.42
N PHE A 377 -11.63 -4.08 -16.93
CA PHE A 377 -10.68 -3.83 -18.01
C PHE A 377 -10.78 -4.90 -19.10
#